data_ac58eda90a5664c495869bb50c7e234c
#
_entry.id   ac58eda90a5664c495869bb50c7e234c
#
_cell.length_a   1.000
_cell.length_b   1.000
_cell.length_c   1.000
_cell.angle_alpha   90.00
_cell.angle_beta   90.00
_cell.angle_gamma   90.00
#
_symmetry.space_group_name_H-M   'P 1'
#
loop_
_entity.id
_entity.type
_entity.pdbx_description
1 polymer ?
#
loop_
_entity_poly.entity_id
_entity_poly.type
_entity_poly.pdbx_seq_one_letter_code
_entity_poly.pdbx_strand_id
1 'polypeptide(L)'
;MAGFKIIPDQDAVDAIGRDLRFHPSPVTEPAKLTREWVAHFNKNGFVRPIRIFNGSEADDLRAYFDRLLEQAIADGRDSYSISTAHLKYGRVYDLLTHPRIVACVKDLLGSEVVGWGSHFFCKMPGDG
;
A
#
# COMPACT_ATOMS: atom_id res chain seq x y z
N MET A 1 -0.73 12.33 35.14
CA MET A 1 -0.73 12.24 33.68
C MET A 1 -1.78 11.20 33.29
N ALA A 2 -2.82 11.60 32.54
CA ALA A 2 -3.80 10.65 32.04
C ALA A 2 -3.09 9.70 31.05
N GLY A 3 -3.12 8.41 31.33
CA GLY A 3 -2.56 7.40 30.44
C GLY A 3 -3.25 7.44 29.08
N PHE A 4 -2.49 7.42 28.00
CA PHE A 4 -3.03 7.35 26.65
C PHE A 4 -3.72 5.99 26.46
N LYS A 5 -5.04 5.99 26.36
CA LYS A 5 -5.80 4.76 26.08
C LYS A 5 -5.69 4.44 24.59
N ILE A 6 -4.78 3.57 24.24
CA ILE A 6 -4.43 3.27 22.82
C ILE A 6 -5.44 2.30 22.19
N ILE A 7 -6.06 1.43 22.99
CA ILE A 7 -6.94 0.36 22.51
C ILE A 7 -8.27 0.47 23.27
N PRO A 8 -9.42 0.53 22.59
CA PRO A 8 -10.69 0.37 23.28
C PRO A 8 -10.73 -1.00 23.98
N ASP A 9 -11.49 -1.11 25.08
CA ASP A 9 -11.70 -2.39 25.74
C ASP A 9 -12.39 -3.39 24.80
N GLN A 10 -12.31 -4.66 25.13
CA GLN A 10 -12.82 -5.74 24.27
C GLN A 10 -14.32 -5.59 24.00
N ASP A 11 -15.09 -5.21 25.03
CA ASP A 11 -16.54 -5.04 24.90
C ASP A 11 -16.89 -3.93 23.90
N ALA A 12 -16.13 -2.82 23.92
CA ALA A 12 -16.30 -1.72 22.97
C ALA A 12 -15.93 -2.15 21.54
N VAL A 13 -14.93 -3.01 21.38
CA VAL A 13 -14.56 -3.58 20.07
C VAL A 13 -15.63 -4.55 19.55
N ASP A 14 -16.15 -5.40 20.42
CA ASP A 14 -17.16 -6.40 20.06
C ASP A 14 -18.52 -5.75 19.75
N ALA A 15 -18.82 -4.59 20.35
CA ALA A 15 -20.00 -3.80 20.04
C ALA A 15 -19.97 -3.12 18.66
N ILE A 16 -18.81 -3.04 17.99
CA ILE A 16 -18.70 -2.43 16.66
C ILE A 16 -19.33 -3.38 15.63
N GLY A 17 -20.46 -2.97 15.06
CA GLY A 17 -21.04 -3.64 13.90
C GLY A 17 -20.08 -3.58 12.71
N ARG A 18 -19.73 -4.75 12.16
CA ARG A 18 -18.79 -4.86 11.03
C ARG A 18 -19.46 -5.53 9.85
N ASP A 19 -19.41 -4.89 8.69
CA ASP A 19 -19.73 -5.54 7.43
C ASP A 19 -18.44 -6.13 6.85
N LEU A 20 -18.28 -7.45 6.95
CA LEU A 20 -17.14 -8.20 6.46
C LEU A 20 -17.37 -8.80 5.07
N ARG A 21 -18.47 -8.46 4.42
CA ARG A 21 -18.74 -8.93 3.06
C ARG A 21 -17.82 -8.21 2.08
N PHE A 22 -17.44 -8.90 1.02
CA PHE A 22 -16.79 -8.26 -0.11
C PHE A 22 -17.80 -7.34 -0.83
N HIS A 23 -17.39 -6.10 -1.05
CA HIS A 23 -18.15 -5.13 -1.84
C HIS A 23 -17.49 -4.99 -3.21
N PRO A 24 -18.16 -5.35 -4.29
CA PRO A 24 -17.64 -5.15 -5.65
C PRO A 24 -17.32 -3.68 -5.92
N SER A 25 -16.36 -3.44 -6.79
CA SER A 25 -16.07 -2.08 -7.27
C SER A 25 -17.35 -1.39 -7.75
N PRO A 26 -17.62 -0.17 -7.30
CA PRO A 26 -18.75 0.62 -7.80
C PRO A 26 -18.46 1.26 -9.16
N VAL A 27 -17.24 1.12 -9.69
CA VAL A 27 -16.79 1.82 -10.89
C VAL A 27 -17.23 1.09 -12.14
N THR A 28 -18.09 1.71 -12.92
CA THR A 28 -18.60 1.19 -14.20
C THR A 28 -17.79 1.66 -15.41
N GLU A 29 -17.17 2.85 -15.29
CA GLU A 29 -16.35 3.47 -16.34
C GLU A 29 -14.94 3.75 -15.78
N PRO A 30 -14.06 2.73 -15.75
CA PRO A 30 -12.70 2.92 -15.26
C PRO A 30 -11.90 3.83 -16.20
N ALA A 31 -11.07 4.70 -15.61
CA ALA A 31 -10.26 5.66 -16.35
C ALA A 31 -8.91 5.10 -16.81
N LYS A 32 -8.37 4.14 -16.07
CA LYS A 32 -7.02 3.56 -16.29
C LYS A 32 -7.06 2.07 -16.57
N LEU A 33 -7.85 1.33 -15.84
CA LEU A 33 -8.04 -0.11 -16.05
C LEU A 33 -9.11 -0.36 -17.11
N THR A 34 -9.20 -1.59 -17.61
CA THR A 34 -10.31 -1.99 -18.47
C THR A 34 -11.48 -2.51 -17.63
N ARG A 35 -12.68 -2.53 -18.20
CA ARG A 35 -13.86 -3.11 -17.54
C ARG A 35 -13.66 -4.59 -17.22
N GLU A 36 -12.93 -5.34 -18.06
CA GLU A 36 -12.60 -6.75 -17.84
C GLU A 36 -11.71 -6.90 -16.60
N TRP A 37 -10.80 -5.96 -16.34
CA TRP A 37 -9.94 -5.97 -15.17
C TRP A 37 -10.73 -5.66 -13.89
N VAL A 38 -11.67 -4.73 -13.95
CA VAL A 38 -12.57 -4.46 -12.82
C VAL A 38 -13.46 -5.68 -12.55
N ALA A 39 -14.00 -6.31 -13.60
CA ALA A 39 -14.76 -7.55 -13.48
C ALA A 39 -13.91 -8.70 -12.91
N HIS A 40 -12.65 -8.82 -13.34
CA HIS A 40 -11.71 -9.79 -12.79
C HIS A 40 -11.45 -9.55 -11.29
N PHE A 41 -11.24 -8.29 -10.89
CA PHE A 41 -11.10 -7.93 -9.48
C PHE A 41 -12.34 -8.30 -8.68
N ASN A 42 -13.51 -7.97 -9.16
CA ASN A 42 -14.77 -8.28 -8.49
C ASN A 42 -14.99 -9.79 -8.30
N LYS A 43 -14.45 -10.61 -9.21
CA LYS A 43 -14.55 -12.08 -9.13
C LYS A 43 -13.45 -12.70 -8.27
N ASN A 44 -12.21 -12.19 -8.35
CA ASN A 44 -11.03 -12.89 -7.83
C ASN A 44 -10.33 -12.14 -6.68
N GLY A 45 -10.69 -10.87 -6.42
CA GLY A 45 -10.10 -10.05 -5.36
C GLY A 45 -8.73 -9.43 -5.70
N PHE A 46 -8.23 -9.61 -6.92
CA PHE A 46 -6.96 -9.03 -7.36
C PHE A 46 -6.95 -8.74 -8.86
N VAL A 47 -6.01 -7.90 -9.29
CA VAL A 47 -5.62 -7.71 -10.71
C VAL A 47 -4.11 -7.73 -10.85
N ARG A 48 -3.60 -8.43 -11.87
CA ARG A 48 -2.17 -8.52 -12.20
C ARG A 48 -1.93 -9.04 -13.60
N PRO A 49 -0.81 -8.69 -14.26
CA PRO A 49 0.14 -7.65 -13.88
C PRO A 49 -0.33 -6.26 -14.32
N ILE A 50 -0.09 -5.22 -13.50
CA ILE A 50 -0.29 -3.83 -13.91
C ILE A 50 1.07 -3.17 -14.07
N ARG A 51 1.39 -2.70 -15.27
CA ARG A 51 2.63 -1.96 -15.50
C ARG A 51 2.42 -0.49 -15.14
N ILE A 52 2.93 -0.08 -13.99
CA ILE A 52 2.89 1.31 -13.50
C ILE A 52 4.11 2.09 -13.99
N PHE A 53 5.30 1.49 -13.90
CA PHE A 53 6.58 2.11 -14.24
C PHE A 53 7.25 1.41 -15.42
N ASN A 54 8.05 2.15 -16.20
CA ASN A 54 8.96 1.57 -17.19
C ASN A 54 10.23 1.05 -16.51
N GLY A 55 11.13 0.43 -17.30
CA GLY A 55 12.36 -0.18 -16.76
C GLY A 55 13.24 0.83 -16.02
N SER A 56 13.54 1.98 -16.63
CA SER A 56 14.41 2.99 -16.02
C SER A 56 13.80 3.63 -14.76
N GLU A 57 12.48 3.83 -14.72
CA GLU A 57 11.78 4.30 -13.53
C GLU A 57 11.84 3.26 -12.40
N ALA A 58 11.71 1.97 -12.76
CA ALA A 58 11.82 0.88 -11.78
C ALA A 58 13.24 0.75 -11.23
N ASP A 59 14.26 0.88 -12.09
CA ASP A 59 15.67 0.86 -11.69
C ASP A 59 16.02 2.01 -10.75
N ASP A 60 15.51 3.22 -11.03
CA ASP A 60 15.69 4.39 -10.17
C ASP A 60 14.99 4.22 -8.81
N LEU A 61 13.79 3.64 -8.79
CA LEU A 61 13.09 3.32 -7.54
C LEU A 61 13.83 2.24 -6.75
N ARG A 62 14.40 1.24 -7.43
CA ARG A 62 15.21 0.20 -6.79
C ARG A 62 16.47 0.80 -6.18
N ALA A 63 17.21 1.61 -6.92
CA ALA A 63 18.40 2.28 -6.39
C ALA A 63 18.09 3.20 -5.21
N TYR A 64 16.90 3.82 -5.20
CA TYR A 64 16.45 4.59 -4.06
C TYR A 64 16.19 3.72 -2.83
N PHE A 65 15.51 2.59 -3.02
CA PHE A 65 15.26 1.63 -1.94
C PHE A 65 16.57 1.07 -1.38
N ASP A 66 17.53 0.71 -2.22
CA ASP A 66 18.81 0.16 -1.78
C ASP A 66 19.53 1.14 -0.85
N ARG A 67 19.52 2.47 -1.14
CA ARG A 67 20.06 3.50 -0.24
C ARG A 67 19.30 3.59 1.11
N LEU A 68 17.96 3.45 1.09
CA LEU A 68 17.19 3.43 2.33
C LEU A 68 17.53 2.22 3.20
N LEU A 69 17.74 1.07 2.56
CA LEU A 69 18.12 -0.16 3.23
C LEU A 69 19.53 -0.06 3.83
N GLU A 70 20.50 0.43 3.07
CA GLU A 70 21.85 0.69 3.55
C GLU A 70 21.84 1.61 4.78
N GLN A 71 21.07 2.70 4.74
CA GLN A 71 20.92 3.58 5.88
C GLN A 71 20.26 2.90 7.08
N ALA A 72 19.24 2.08 6.87
CA ALA A 72 18.58 1.36 7.95
C ALA A 72 19.55 0.37 8.63
N ILE A 73 20.35 -0.34 7.85
CA ILE A 73 21.37 -1.27 8.37
C ILE A 73 22.47 -0.50 9.12
N ALA A 74 22.95 0.62 8.56
CA ALA A 74 23.95 1.47 9.22
C ALA A 74 23.46 2.04 10.57
N ASP A 75 22.16 2.28 10.69
CA ASP A 75 21.51 2.71 11.93
C ASP A 75 21.23 1.53 12.91
N GLY A 76 21.69 0.31 12.61
CA GLY A 76 21.49 -0.87 13.44
C GLY A 76 20.06 -1.43 13.36
N ARG A 77 19.29 -1.10 12.32
CA ARG A 77 17.96 -1.62 12.05
C ARG A 77 18.03 -2.75 11.02
N ASP A 78 16.97 -3.53 10.92
CA ASP A 78 16.85 -4.61 9.94
C ASP A 78 16.07 -4.19 8.68
N SER A 79 15.97 -5.10 7.71
CA SER A 79 15.25 -4.88 6.45
C SER A 79 13.74 -4.71 6.63
N TYR A 80 13.17 -5.15 7.74
CA TYR A 80 11.74 -5.00 8.08
C TYR A 80 11.42 -3.65 8.73
N SER A 81 12.45 -2.90 9.15
CA SER A 81 12.28 -1.62 9.86
C SER A 81 11.83 -0.47 8.96
N ILE A 82 11.81 -0.65 7.62
CA ILE A 82 11.38 0.37 6.66
C ILE A 82 9.86 0.29 6.50
N SER A 83 9.16 0.57 7.60
CA SER A 83 7.70 0.63 7.65
C SER A 83 7.25 2.08 7.84
N THR A 84 6.06 2.42 7.31
CA THR A 84 5.48 3.77 7.35
C THR A 84 6.45 4.87 6.85
N ALA A 85 7.35 4.49 5.96
CA ALA A 85 8.45 5.35 5.47
C ALA A 85 7.94 6.62 4.75
N HIS A 86 6.71 6.63 4.25
CA HIS A 86 6.07 7.81 3.67
C HIS A 86 5.90 8.96 4.66
N LEU A 87 5.87 8.70 5.98
CA LEU A 87 5.82 9.73 7.01
C LEU A 87 7.17 10.42 7.23
N LYS A 88 8.25 9.80 6.77
CA LYS A 88 9.62 10.29 6.98
C LYS A 88 10.31 10.74 5.69
N TYR A 89 10.01 10.08 4.58
CA TYR A 89 10.70 10.29 3.31
C TYR A 89 9.71 10.74 2.23
N GLY A 90 9.87 11.98 1.75
CA GLY A 90 8.97 12.59 0.75
C GLY A 90 8.85 11.75 -0.52
N ARG A 91 9.95 11.15 -1.00
CA ARG A 91 9.90 10.29 -2.19
C ARG A 91 9.07 9.01 -1.99
N VAL A 92 9.00 8.48 -0.77
CA VAL A 92 8.10 7.35 -0.46
C VAL A 92 6.65 7.82 -0.41
N TYR A 93 6.42 9.03 0.10
CA TYR A 93 5.10 9.67 0.04
C TYR A 93 4.66 9.88 -1.41
N ASP A 94 5.53 10.41 -2.27
CA ASP A 94 5.26 10.63 -3.69
C ASP A 94 4.96 9.30 -4.42
N LEU A 95 5.61 8.21 -4.02
CA LEU A 95 5.32 6.88 -4.55
C LEU A 95 3.94 6.39 -4.09
N LEU A 96 3.59 6.53 -2.81
CA LEU A 96 2.29 6.14 -2.26
C LEU A 96 1.14 6.90 -2.94
N THR A 97 1.35 8.19 -3.21
CA THR A 97 0.36 9.08 -3.84
C THR A 97 0.52 9.20 -5.35
N HIS A 98 1.35 8.35 -5.97
CA HIS A 98 1.70 8.47 -7.39
C HIS A 98 0.45 8.39 -8.28
N PRO A 99 0.21 9.37 -9.17
CA PRO A 99 -1.04 9.45 -9.93
C PRO A 99 -1.38 8.19 -10.72
N ARG A 100 -0.38 7.50 -11.30
CA ARG A 100 -0.60 6.25 -12.04
C ARG A 100 -1.04 5.10 -11.13
N ILE A 101 -0.58 5.05 -9.87
CA ILE A 101 -1.01 4.06 -8.88
C ILE A 101 -2.42 4.42 -8.41
N VAL A 102 -2.61 5.66 -7.98
CA VAL A 102 -3.89 6.15 -7.44
C VAL A 102 -5.02 6.00 -8.47
N ALA A 103 -4.76 6.24 -9.76
CA ALA A 103 -5.75 6.04 -10.81
C ALA A 103 -6.24 4.59 -10.88
N CYS A 104 -5.32 3.60 -10.82
CA CYS A 104 -5.71 2.19 -10.81
C CYS A 104 -6.49 1.82 -9.54
N VAL A 105 -6.09 2.36 -8.38
CA VAL A 105 -6.78 2.12 -7.11
C VAL A 105 -8.19 2.70 -7.14
N LYS A 106 -8.36 3.91 -7.68
CA LYS A 106 -9.68 4.54 -7.83
C LYS A 106 -10.62 3.77 -8.76
N ASP A 107 -10.09 3.15 -9.81
CA ASP A 107 -10.88 2.29 -10.70
C ASP A 107 -11.39 1.00 -10.01
N LEU A 108 -10.73 0.59 -8.91
CA LEU A 108 -11.13 -0.59 -8.16
C LEU A 108 -11.97 -0.28 -6.92
N LEU A 109 -11.69 0.84 -6.23
CA LEU A 109 -12.27 1.14 -4.93
C LEU A 109 -13.20 2.37 -4.95
N GLY A 110 -13.28 3.09 -6.07
CA GLY A 110 -14.01 4.34 -6.16
C GLY A 110 -13.15 5.56 -5.86
N SER A 111 -13.75 6.76 -5.90
CA SER A 111 -13.02 8.03 -5.79
C SER A 111 -12.44 8.32 -4.41
N GLU A 112 -13.11 7.84 -3.38
CA GLU A 112 -12.78 8.09 -1.97
C GLU A 112 -11.83 7.01 -1.46
N VAL A 113 -10.51 7.24 -1.62
CA VAL A 113 -9.48 6.30 -1.20
C VAL A 113 -8.49 6.96 -0.24
N VAL A 114 -8.04 6.20 0.74
CA VAL A 114 -7.05 6.63 1.73
C VAL A 114 -5.86 5.68 1.68
N GLY A 115 -4.66 6.22 1.47
CA GLY A 115 -3.42 5.47 1.63
C GLY A 115 -3.12 5.26 3.11
N TRP A 116 -3.44 4.08 3.64
CA TRP A 116 -3.28 3.76 5.06
C TRP A 116 -1.83 3.68 5.49
N GLY A 117 -0.96 3.15 4.65
CA GLY A 117 0.44 2.95 5.00
C GLY A 117 1.31 2.52 3.83
N SER A 118 2.62 2.52 4.07
CA SER A 118 3.61 1.96 3.17
C SER A 118 4.54 1.02 3.93
N HIS A 119 4.90 -0.10 3.30
CA HIS A 119 5.85 -1.05 3.85
C HIS A 119 6.70 -1.64 2.72
N PHE A 120 8.01 -1.72 2.97
CA PHE A 120 8.92 -2.43 2.08
C PHE A 120 9.16 -3.84 2.60
N PHE A 121 8.68 -4.82 1.86
CA PHE A 121 8.95 -6.22 2.13
C PHE A 121 10.26 -6.60 1.45
N CYS A 122 11.34 -6.60 2.21
CA CYS A 122 12.66 -6.96 1.70
C CYS A 122 13.07 -8.32 2.25
N LYS A 123 13.43 -9.24 1.34
CA LYS A 123 14.07 -10.51 1.65
C LYS A 123 15.56 -10.39 1.37
N MET A 124 16.37 -10.63 2.39
CA MET A 124 17.83 -10.72 2.24
C MET A 124 18.23 -12.17 1.94
N PRO A 125 19.40 -12.41 1.32
CA PRO A 125 19.93 -13.75 1.18
C PRO A 125 20.04 -14.44 2.55
N GLY A 126 19.37 -15.57 2.71
CA GLY A 126 19.31 -16.32 3.97
C GLY A 126 18.09 -16.07 4.85
N ASP A 127 17.23 -15.11 4.52
CA ASP A 127 15.96 -14.93 5.20
C ASP A 127 15.01 -16.11 4.89
N GLY A 128 14.42 -16.69 5.96
CA GLY A 128 13.51 -17.83 5.92
C GLY A 128 12.13 -17.54 5.33
#